data_0cc925325e7ece8e189796c6a8ed5bd7
#
_entry.id   0cc925325e7ece8e189796c6a8ed5bd7
#
_cell.length_a   1.000
_cell.length_b   1.000
_cell.length_c   1.000
_cell.angle_alpha   90.00
_cell.angle_beta   90.00
_cell.angle_gamma   90.00
#
_symmetry.space_group_name_H-M   'P 1'
#
loop_
_entity.id
_entity.type
_entity.pdbx_description
1 polymer ?
#
loop_
_entity_poly.entity_id
_entity_poly.type
_entity_poly.pdbx_seq_one_letter_code
_entity_poly.pdbx_strand_id
1 'polypeptide(L)'
;IPGLIKLSYLLNTDKYDDLIIGCLEYEDSLYSEEYHNWADLRQEGDERYQACAWCHGFGGITASRLACLPYAGVELEQRLKQDLSRAESCFLSLQMRKGMCLCHGNLGMLLLLDKFMEYNSSSGLKYIKDLLVMATLDELEHSHIMPQEKYAKGMMNGMAGIGYACLKLAGVDSLPDIMLCDI
;
A
#
# COMPACT_ATOMS: atom_id res chain seq x y z
N ILE A 1 3.02 -3.22 -13.25
CA ILE A 1 1.94 -2.40 -13.85
C ILE A 1 2.32 -0.91 -13.82
N PRO A 2 2.63 -0.25 -12.67
CA PRO A 2 2.87 1.20 -12.64
C PRO A 2 3.96 1.67 -13.61
N GLY A 3 5.06 0.95 -13.71
CA GLY A 3 6.15 1.28 -14.63
C GLY A 3 5.73 1.29 -16.11
N LEU A 4 4.88 0.32 -16.52
CA LEU A 4 4.38 0.26 -17.90
C LEU A 4 3.41 1.40 -18.20
N ILE A 5 2.50 1.71 -17.28
CA ILE A 5 1.53 2.80 -17.44
C ILE A 5 2.26 4.16 -17.54
N LYS A 6 3.21 4.42 -16.61
CA LYS A 6 4.06 5.62 -16.68
C LYS A 6 4.86 5.69 -17.99
N LEU A 7 5.39 4.57 -18.45
CA LEU A 7 6.15 4.50 -19.71
C LEU A 7 5.26 4.77 -20.92
N SER A 8 4.06 4.15 -21.00
CA SER A 8 3.08 4.39 -22.06
C SER A 8 2.70 5.87 -22.13
N TYR A 9 2.42 6.47 -20.97
CA TYR A 9 2.10 7.89 -20.87
C TYR A 9 3.25 8.78 -21.36
N LEU A 10 4.48 8.56 -20.86
CA LEU A 10 5.66 9.37 -21.21
C LEU A 10 6.05 9.25 -22.69
N LEU A 11 5.88 8.07 -23.28
CA LEU A 11 6.19 7.82 -24.69
C LEU A 11 5.00 8.11 -25.62
N ASN A 12 3.85 8.44 -25.07
CA ASN A 12 2.59 8.63 -25.81
C ASN A 12 2.31 7.44 -26.76
N THR A 13 2.29 6.22 -26.22
CA THR A 13 2.17 4.98 -26.98
C THR A 13 1.17 4.02 -26.32
N ASP A 14 0.46 3.25 -27.13
CA ASP A 14 -0.45 2.17 -26.76
C ASP A 14 0.19 0.77 -26.80
N LYS A 15 1.48 0.73 -27.14
CA LYS A 15 2.23 -0.53 -27.38
C LYS A 15 2.13 -1.53 -26.23
N TYR A 16 1.92 -1.07 -25.01
CA TYR A 16 1.91 -1.91 -23.80
C TYR A 16 0.50 -2.15 -23.24
N ASP A 17 -0.55 -1.66 -23.90
CA ASP A 17 -1.92 -1.69 -23.37
C ASP A 17 -2.41 -3.12 -23.16
N ASP A 18 -2.23 -4.02 -24.12
CA ASP A 18 -2.61 -5.43 -23.98
C ASP A 18 -1.89 -6.10 -22.80
N LEU A 19 -0.61 -5.77 -22.58
CA LEU A 19 0.15 -6.30 -21.46
C LEU A 19 -0.33 -5.72 -20.11
N ILE A 20 -0.63 -4.43 -20.07
CA ILE A 20 -1.19 -3.77 -18.88
C ILE A 20 -2.54 -4.38 -18.52
N ILE A 21 -3.42 -4.54 -19.52
CA ILE A 21 -4.74 -5.14 -19.33
C ILE A 21 -4.62 -6.58 -18.84
N GLY A 22 -3.78 -7.38 -19.50
CA GLY A 22 -3.55 -8.78 -19.08
C GLY A 22 -3.01 -8.91 -17.65
N CYS A 23 -2.13 -8.00 -17.22
CA CYS A 23 -1.65 -7.97 -15.84
C CYS A 23 -2.76 -7.62 -14.86
N LEU A 24 -3.62 -6.65 -15.19
CA LEU A 24 -4.76 -6.27 -14.35
C LEU A 24 -5.79 -7.40 -14.24
N GLU A 25 -6.09 -8.09 -15.35
CA GLU A 25 -6.98 -9.26 -15.37
C GLU A 25 -6.45 -10.40 -14.51
N TYR A 26 -5.14 -10.62 -14.55
CA TYR A 26 -4.51 -11.62 -13.69
C TYR A 26 -4.66 -11.23 -12.21
N GLU A 27 -4.37 -9.99 -11.84
CA GLU A 27 -4.54 -9.52 -10.46
C GLU A 27 -6.01 -9.58 -10.02
N ASP A 28 -6.98 -9.21 -10.88
CA ASP A 28 -8.42 -9.35 -10.62
C ASP A 28 -8.82 -10.80 -10.33
N SER A 29 -8.21 -11.77 -11.02
CA SER A 29 -8.49 -13.19 -10.80
C SER A 29 -8.05 -13.70 -9.42
N LEU A 30 -7.21 -12.93 -8.73
CA LEU A 30 -6.72 -13.23 -7.38
C LEU A 30 -7.57 -12.57 -6.28
N TYR A 31 -8.53 -11.72 -6.63
CA TYR A 31 -9.42 -11.09 -5.66
C TYR A 31 -10.51 -12.04 -5.20
N SER A 32 -10.77 -12.06 -3.90
CA SER A 32 -11.87 -12.80 -3.29
C SER A 32 -12.90 -11.84 -2.68
N GLU A 33 -14.15 -11.93 -3.14
CA GLU A 33 -15.26 -11.19 -2.57
C GLU A 33 -15.60 -11.65 -1.12
N GLU A 34 -15.33 -12.91 -0.78
CA GLU A 34 -15.56 -13.46 0.56
C GLU A 34 -14.60 -12.87 1.59
N TYR A 35 -13.31 -12.78 1.21
CA TYR A 35 -12.25 -12.29 2.10
C TYR A 35 -11.95 -10.79 1.91
N HIS A 36 -12.58 -10.15 0.93
CA HIS A 36 -12.32 -8.77 0.54
C HIS A 36 -10.83 -8.46 0.36
N ASN A 37 -10.06 -9.39 -0.25
CA ASN A 37 -8.61 -9.24 -0.42
C ASN A 37 -8.08 -10.00 -1.62
N TRP A 38 -6.88 -9.64 -2.06
CA TRP A 38 -6.10 -10.34 -3.09
C TRP A 38 -5.23 -11.41 -2.45
N ALA A 39 -5.16 -12.56 -3.12
CA ALA A 39 -4.41 -13.70 -2.64
C ALA A 39 -2.90 -13.46 -2.60
N ASP A 40 -2.25 -13.82 -1.50
CA ASP A 40 -0.81 -14.03 -1.43
C ASP A 40 -0.49 -15.45 -1.92
N LEU A 41 0.08 -15.57 -3.11
CA LEU A 41 0.35 -16.86 -3.75
C LEU A 41 1.46 -17.70 -3.08
N ARG A 42 2.09 -17.17 -2.03
CA ARG A 42 3.05 -17.91 -1.19
C ARG A 42 2.38 -18.72 -0.10
N GLN A 43 1.09 -18.46 0.14
CA GLN A 43 0.27 -19.13 1.15
C GLN A 43 -0.75 -20.06 0.49
N GLU A 44 -1.26 -21.02 1.25
CA GLU A 44 -2.30 -21.95 0.82
C GLU A 44 -3.61 -21.73 1.60
N GLY A 45 -4.71 -22.26 1.08
CA GLY A 45 -6.02 -22.14 1.73
C GLY A 45 -6.43 -20.70 1.98
N ASP A 46 -7.13 -20.47 3.07
CA ASP A 46 -7.69 -19.17 3.44
C ASP A 46 -6.62 -18.18 3.94
N GLU A 47 -5.48 -18.68 4.39
CA GLU A 47 -4.37 -17.86 4.87
C GLU A 47 -3.84 -16.92 3.77
N ARG A 48 -3.97 -17.30 2.51
CA ARG A 48 -3.56 -16.49 1.36
C ARG A 48 -4.28 -15.15 1.27
N TYR A 49 -5.46 -15.00 1.87
CA TYR A 49 -6.24 -13.76 1.86
C TYR A 49 -6.04 -12.88 3.11
N GLN A 50 -5.16 -13.28 4.02
CA GLN A 50 -4.88 -12.51 5.24
C GLN A 50 -3.78 -11.46 5.05
N ALA A 51 -3.17 -11.41 3.87
CA ALA A 51 -2.07 -10.49 3.60
C ALA A 51 -2.54 -9.04 3.52
N CYS A 52 -2.01 -8.16 4.37
CA CYS A 52 -2.26 -6.73 4.38
C CYS A 52 -0.94 -5.95 4.43
N ALA A 53 -0.10 -6.13 3.42
CA ALA A 53 1.24 -5.55 3.36
C ALA A 53 1.43 -4.75 2.07
N TRP A 54 2.41 -3.85 2.07
CA TRP A 54 2.78 -3.12 0.86
C TRP A 54 3.30 -4.06 -0.24
N CYS A 55 3.99 -5.13 0.13
CA CYS A 55 4.60 -6.07 -0.83
C CYS A 55 3.65 -7.18 -1.31
N HIS A 56 2.47 -7.35 -0.72
CA HIS A 56 1.46 -8.33 -1.13
C HIS A 56 0.10 -8.07 -0.48
N GLY A 57 -0.97 -8.59 -1.09
CA GLY A 57 -2.34 -8.30 -0.70
C GLY A 57 -2.78 -6.90 -1.09
N PHE A 58 -3.87 -6.42 -0.50
CA PHE A 58 -4.50 -5.17 -0.88
C PHE A 58 -3.59 -3.93 -0.74
N GLY A 59 -2.62 -3.94 0.18
CA GLY A 59 -1.71 -2.81 0.36
C GLY A 59 -0.90 -2.51 -0.90
N GLY A 60 -0.27 -3.52 -1.51
CA GLY A 60 0.46 -3.37 -2.77
C GLY A 60 -0.44 -3.00 -3.94
N ILE A 61 -1.63 -3.58 -4.02
CA ILE A 61 -2.63 -3.22 -5.02
C ILE A 61 -3.02 -1.75 -4.89
N THR A 62 -3.37 -1.29 -3.69
CA THR A 62 -3.71 0.13 -3.42
C THR A 62 -2.59 1.07 -3.84
N ALA A 63 -1.35 0.82 -3.40
CA ALA A 63 -0.20 1.63 -3.77
C ALA A 63 -0.01 1.68 -5.29
N SER A 64 -0.09 0.54 -5.96
CA SER A 64 0.00 0.42 -7.41
C SER A 64 -1.08 1.25 -8.12
N ARG A 65 -2.34 1.18 -7.69
CA ARG A 65 -3.47 1.89 -8.32
C ARG A 65 -3.35 3.40 -8.12
N LEU A 66 -3.05 3.86 -6.91
CA LEU A 66 -2.83 5.28 -6.63
C LEU A 66 -1.68 5.86 -7.47
N ALA A 67 -0.57 5.11 -7.60
CA ALA A 67 0.58 5.51 -8.42
C ALA A 67 0.26 5.57 -9.92
N CYS A 68 -0.76 4.85 -10.39
CA CYS A 68 -1.17 4.79 -11.80
C CYS A 68 -2.18 5.87 -12.18
N LEU A 69 -3.06 6.31 -11.26
CA LEU A 69 -4.16 7.22 -11.55
C LEU A 69 -3.76 8.46 -12.35
N PRO A 70 -2.66 9.17 -12.04
CA PRO A 70 -2.28 10.39 -12.76
C PRO A 70 -1.92 10.16 -14.23
N TYR A 71 -1.67 8.92 -14.63
CA TYR A 71 -1.19 8.54 -15.97
C TYR A 71 -2.19 7.70 -16.75
N ALA A 72 -3.36 7.40 -16.16
CA ALA A 72 -4.36 6.52 -16.74
C ALA A 72 -5.29 7.29 -17.69
N GLY A 73 -5.56 6.71 -18.87
CA GLY A 73 -6.68 7.14 -19.72
C GLY A 73 -8.03 6.73 -19.10
N VAL A 74 -9.11 7.27 -19.64
CA VAL A 74 -10.47 7.17 -19.06
C VAL A 74 -10.89 5.72 -18.74
N GLU A 75 -10.67 4.79 -19.67
CA GLU A 75 -11.06 3.38 -19.51
C GLU A 75 -10.23 2.69 -18.40
N LEU A 76 -8.91 2.89 -18.43
CA LEU A 76 -8.01 2.37 -17.42
C LEU A 76 -8.30 2.97 -16.03
N GLU A 77 -8.57 4.28 -15.97
CA GLU A 77 -8.91 4.98 -14.73
C GLU A 77 -10.14 4.37 -14.03
N GLN A 78 -11.19 4.02 -14.80
CA GLN A 78 -12.38 3.36 -14.23
C GLN A 78 -12.05 2.04 -13.58
N ARG A 79 -11.19 1.24 -14.21
CA ARG A 79 -10.73 -0.05 -13.68
C ARG A 79 -9.89 0.12 -12.41
N LEU A 80 -8.94 1.07 -12.40
CA LEU A 80 -8.15 1.37 -11.22
C LEU A 80 -9.03 1.82 -10.04
N LYS A 81 -10.05 2.63 -10.29
CA LYS A 81 -11.01 3.09 -9.28
C LYS A 81 -11.86 1.95 -8.69
N GLN A 82 -12.18 0.93 -9.49
CA GLN A 82 -12.87 -0.26 -8.99
C GLN A 82 -12.01 -0.98 -7.94
N ASP A 83 -10.73 -1.18 -8.21
CA ASP A 83 -9.81 -1.80 -7.26
C ASP A 83 -9.63 -0.96 -6.00
N LEU A 84 -9.56 0.38 -6.15
CA LEU A 84 -9.50 1.28 -4.99
C LEU A 84 -10.78 1.24 -4.14
N SER A 85 -11.95 1.04 -4.75
CA SER A 85 -13.19 0.83 -4.01
C SER A 85 -13.17 -0.49 -3.20
N ARG A 86 -12.61 -1.56 -3.78
CA ARG A 86 -12.38 -2.84 -3.06
C ARG A 86 -11.40 -2.65 -1.92
N ALA A 87 -10.32 -1.89 -2.14
CA ALA A 87 -9.31 -1.60 -1.12
C ALA A 87 -9.87 -0.84 0.08
N GLU A 88 -10.89 0.02 -0.08
CA GLU A 88 -11.57 0.66 1.06
C GLU A 88 -12.14 -0.36 2.03
N SER A 89 -12.82 -1.39 1.53
CA SER A 89 -13.35 -2.48 2.36
C SER A 89 -12.25 -3.23 3.13
N CYS A 90 -11.07 -3.39 2.48
CA CYS A 90 -9.91 -4.01 3.12
C CYS A 90 -9.36 -3.13 4.26
N PHE A 91 -9.26 -1.81 4.07
CA PHE A 91 -8.85 -0.90 5.14
C PHE A 91 -9.83 -0.92 6.32
N LEU A 92 -11.13 -0.93 6.06
CA LEU A 92 -12.15 -0.96 7.10
C LEU A 92 -12.15 -2.25 7.93
N SER A 93 -11.63 -3.35 7.37
CA SER A 93 -11.46 -4.64 8.04
C SER A 93 -10.01 -4.89 8.50
N LEU A 94 -9.14 -3.89 8.44
CA LEU A 94 -7.71 -4.04 8.74
C LEU A 94 -7.47 -4.51 10.17
N GLN A 95 -6.72 -5.59 10.31
CA GLN A 95 -6.21 -6.06 11.59
C GLN A 95 -4.82 -5.48 11.86
N MET A 96 -4.66 -4.86 13.04
CA MET A 96 -3.37 -4.32 13.48
C MET A 96 -2.35 -5.44 13.62
N ARG A 97 -1.16 -5.20 13.08
CA ARG A 97 -0.04 -6.13 13.13
C ARG A 97 1.03 -5.65 14.10
N LYS A 98 1.91 -6.56 14.47
CA LYS A 98 3.16 -6.20 15.16
C LYS A 98 4.21 -5.81 14.13
N GLY A 99 5.01 -4.81 14.46
CA GLY A 99 6.12 -4.35 13.64
C GLY A 99 5.87 -3.01 12.95
N MET A 100 6.93 -2.24 12.82
CA MET A 100 6.89 -0.85 12.35
C MET A 100 7.50 -0.65 10.96
N CYS A 101 7.92 -1.70 10.27
CA CYS A 101 8.57 -1.51 8.97
C CYS A 101 7.58 -1.02 7.89
N LEU A 102 8.11 -0.46 6.81
CA LEU A 102 7.28 0.03 5.70
C LEU A 102 6.67 -1.10 4.88
N CYS A 103 7.37 -2.23 4.74
CA CYS A 103 6.94 -3.31 3.86
C CYS A 103 5.68 -4.02 4.36
N HIS A 104 5.63 -4.38 5.64
CA HIS A 104 4.56 -5.20 6.23
C HIS A 104 4.21 -4.82 7.67
N GLY A 105 4.66 -3.67 8.15
CA GLY A 105 4.37 -3.13 9.47
C GLY A 105 3.33 -2.00 9.46
N ASN A 106 2.95 -1.57 10.66
CA ASN A 106 1.92 -0.55 10.85
C ASN A 106 2.28 0.81 10.23
N LEU A 107 3.57 1.23 10.24
CA LEU A 107 3.97 2.51 9.63
C LEU A 107 3.77 2.55 8.13
N GLY A 108 4.10 1.46 7.41
CA GLY A 108 3.85 1.40 5.97
C GLY A 108 2.36 1.44 5.64
N MET A 109 1.56 0.74 6.43
CA MET A 109 0.11 0.74 6.26
C MET A 109 -0.50 2.10 6.61
N LEU A 110 0.00 2.80 7.64
CA LEU A 110 -0.43 4.14 8.01
C LEU A 110 -0.14 5.16 6.91
N LEU A 111 1.08 5.15 6.34
CA LEU A 111 1.43 6.04 5.21
C LEU A 111 0.57 5.75 3.98
N LEU A 112 0.31 4.48 3.69
CA LEU A 112 -0.54 4.10 2.56
C LEU A 112 -2.00 4.53 2.78
N LEU A 113 -2.52 4.37 4.00
CA LEU A 113 -3.86 4.83 4.35
C LEU A 113 -3.97 6.35 4.24
N ASP A 114 -2.95 7.12 4.66
CA ASP A 114 -2.91 8.57 4.46
C ASP A 114 -3.04 8.93 2.99
N LYS A 115 -2.28 8.29 2.12
CA LYS A 115 -2.39 8.49 0.68
C LYS A 115 -3.73 8.07 0.10
N PHE A 116 -4.28 6.97 0.57
CA PHE A 116 -5.61 6.55 0.16
C PHE A 116 -6.69 7.54 0.59
N MET A 117 -6.56 8.15 1.77
CA MET A 117 -7.52 9.15 2.28
C MET A 117 -7.44 10.49 1.53
N GLU A 118 -6.34 10.82 0.85
CA GLU A 118 -6.29 11.94 -0.11
C GLU A 118 -7.21 11.69 -1.32
N TYR A 119 -7.33 10.43 -1.73
CA TYR A 119 -8.20 10.00 -2.82
C TYR A 119 -9.66 9.80 -2.38
N ASN A 120 -9.88 9.11 -1.27
CA ASN A 120 -11.21 8.81 -0.73
C ASN A 120 -11.17 8.87 0.81
N SER A 121 -11.91 9.80 1.39
CA SER A 121 -11.96 10.00 2.84
C SER A 121 -13.34 9.69 3.39
N SER A 122 -13.40 8.80 4.38
CA SER A 122 -14.63 8.48 5.12
C SER A 122 -14.37 8.49 6.62
N SER A 123 -15.45 8.56 7.41
CA SER A 123 -15.35 8.50 8.88
C SER A 123 -14.80 7.17 9.38
N GLY A 124 -15.09 6.08 8.67
CA GLY A 124 -14.56 4.74 8.97
C GLY A 124 -13.04 4.68 8.76
N LEU A 125 -12.54 5.20 7.65
CA LEU A 125 -11.10 5.27 7.38
C LEU A 125 -10.36 6.13 8.40
N LYS A 126 -10.96 7.26 8.81
CA LYS A 126 -10.41 8.09 9.88
C LYS A 126 -10.27 7.32 11.19
N TYR A 127 -11.31 6.56 11.57
CA TYR A 127 -11.25 5.71 12.75
C TYR A 127 -10.13 4.65 12.66
N ILE A 128 -9.98 3.98 11.51
CA ILE A 128 -8.88 3.02 11.29
C ILE A 128 -7.52 3.72 11.39
N LYS A 129 -7.37 4.92 10.82
CA LYS A 129 -6.14 5.71 10.96
C LYS A 129 -5.81 5.99 12.42
N ASP A 130 -6.78 6.42 13.22
CA ASP A 130 -6.58 6.69 14.65
C ASP A 130 -6.13 5.42 15.39
N LEU A 131 -6.72 4.26 15.09
CA LEU A 131 -6.28 2.98 15.66
C LEU A 131 -4.85 2.61 15.26
N LEU A 132 -4.47 2.80 13.99
CA LEU A 132 -3.10 2.56 13.51
C LEU A 132 -2.09 3.48 14.20
N VAL A 133 -2.43 4.74 14.37
CA VAL A 133 -1.58 5.70 15.11
C VAL A 133 -1.39 5.24 16.54
N MET A 134 -2.47 4.88 17.25
CA MET A 134 -2.39 4.39 18.63
C MET A 134 -1.52 3.12 18.74
N ALA A 135 -1.74 2.14 17.86
CA ALA A 135 -0.94 0.90 17.84
C ALA A 135 0.54 1.17 17.54
N THR A 136 0.82 2.12 16.65
CA THR A 136 2.19 2.52 16.31
C THR A 136 2.88 3.23 17.47
N LEU A 137 2.19 4.14 18.15
CA LEU A 137 2.74 4.85 19.32
C LEU A 137 3.00 3.88 20.47
N ASP A 138 2.07 2.97 20.76
CA ASP A 138 2.24 1.93 21.79
C ASP A 138 3.47 1.06 21.49
N GLU A 139 3.65 0.66 20.24
CA GLU A 139 4.82 -0.11 19.84
C GLU A 139 6.12 0.70 19.90
N LEU A 140 6.09 2.00 19.57
CA LEU A 140 7.24 2.91 19.74
C LEU A 140 7.65 3.08 21.20
N GLU A 141 6.70 3.20 22.10
CA GLU A 141 6.96 3.38 23.54
C GLU A 141 7.49 2.10 24.20
N HIS A 142 6.98 0.95 23.79
CA HIS A 142 7.30 -0.34 24.41
C HIS A 142 8.40 -1.12 23.68
N SER A 143 8.62 -0.88 22.38
CA SER A 143 9.78 -1.40 21.69
C SER A 143 11.01 -0.60 22.13
N HIS A 144 11.93 -1.23 22.84
CA HIS A 144 13.26 -0.66 23.04
C HIS A 144 13.95 -0.54 21.67
N ILE A 145 13.56 0.50 20.90
CA ILE A 145 14.24 0.86 19.65
C ILE A 145 15.60 1.46 20.01
N MET A 146 16.42 0.67 20.65
CA MET A 146 17.84 0.97 20.78
C MET A 146 18.56 0.38 19.58
N PRO A 147 19.59 1.03 19.05
CA PRO A 147 20.39 0.52 17.95
C PRO A 147 21.14 -0.74 18.40
N GLN A 148 20.43 -1.85 18.47
CA GLN A 148 21.05 -3.15 18.60
C GLN A 148 21.38 -3.62 17.18
N GLU A 149 22.52 -4.30 17.03
CA GLU A 149 23.01 -4.87 15.77
C GLU A 149 22.00 -5.81 15.05
N LYS A 150 20.84 -6.08 15.66
CA LYS A 150 19.77 -6.94 15.17
C LYS A 150 18.79 -6.28 14.20
N TYR A 151 18.75 -4.93 14.11
CA TYR A 151 17.79 -4.28 13.22
C TYR A 151 18.36 -4.12 11.80
N ALA A 152 17.59 -4.56 10.82
CA ALA A 152 17.89 -4.25 9.41
C ALA A 152 18.00 -2.73 9.23
N LYS A 153 18.97 -2.29 8.43
CA LYS A 153 19.21 -0.84 8.18
C LYS A 153 18.41 -0.34 6.97
N GLY A 154 17.82 -1.26 6.19
CA GLY A 154 17.17 -0.95 4.92
C GLY A 154 15.91 -0.09 5.04
N MET A 155 15.49 0.46 3.88
CA MET A 155 14.32 1.34 3.77
C MET A 155 13.02 0.58 4.04
N MET A 156 12.79 -0.56 3.37
CA MET A 156 11.49 -1.23 3.48
C MET A 156 11.31 -2.02 4.78
N ASN A 157 12.38 -2.64 5.30
CA ASN A 157 12.30 -3.57 6.44
C ASN A 157 13.15 -3.14 7.63
N GLY A 158 13.64 -1.89 7.68
CA GLY A 158 14.59 -1.48 8.69
C GLY A 158 14.44 -0.05 9.19
N MET A 159 15.44 0.37 9.97
CA MET A 159 15.46 1.67 10.67
C MET A 159 15.35 2.88 9.75
N ALA A 160 15.91 2.83 8.53
CA ALA A 160 15.79 3.93 7.59
C ALA A 160 14.33 4.18 7.19
N GLY A 161 13.54 3.12 7.00
CA GLY A 161 12.11 3.23 6.72
C GLY A 161 11.30 3.76 7.89
N ILE A 162 11.62 3.34 9.10
CA ILE A 162 10.97 3.86 10.31
C ILE A 162 11.23 5.38 10.43
N GLY A 163 12.49 5.82 10.28
CA GLY A 163 12.86 7.23 10.30
C GLY A 163 12.15 8.03 9.18
N TYR A 164 12.11 7.49 7.97
CA TYR A 164 11.36 8.09 6.86
C TYR A 164 9.89 8.27 7.21
N ALA A 165 9.23 7.23 7.73
CA ALA A 165 7.82 7.30 8.10
C ALA A 165 7.57 8.34 9.19
N CYS A 166 8.40 8.38 10.22
CA CYS A 166 8.30 9.40 11.27
C CYS A 166 8.41 10.83 10.70
N LEU A 167 9.34 11.08 9.77
CA LEU A 167 9.49 12.38 9.13
C LEU A 167 8.25 12.75 8.29
N LYS A 168 7.73 11.80 7.48
CA LYS A 168 6.50 12.00 6.70
C LYS A 168 5.30 12.33 7.61
N LEU A 169 5.10 11.56 8.66
CA LEU A 169 4.01 11.76 9.63
C LEU A 169 4.18 13.06 10.43
N ALA A 170 5.40 13.56 10.58
CA ALA A 170 5.69 14.87 11.17
C ALA A 170 5.50 16.04 10.18
N GLY A 171 5.04 15.79 8.95
CA GLY A 171 4.75 16.82 7.96
C GLY A 171 5.94 17.29 7.14
N VAL A 172 6.97 16.45 6.97
CA VAL A 172 8.08 16.74 6.06
C VAL A 172 7.67 16.37 4.63
N ASP A 173 6.99 17.29 3.94
CA ASP A 173 6.40 17.06 2.62
C ASP A 173 7.42 16.98 1.49
N SER A 174 8.64 17.54 1.69
CA SER A 174 9.71 17.52 0.67
C SER A 174 10.32 16.14 0.40
N LEU A 175 9.99 15.13 1.21
CA LEU A 175 10.46 13.76 0.97
C LEU A 175 9.64 13.11 -0.16
N PRO A 176 10.31 12.36 -1.08
CA PRO A 176 9.61 11.62 -2.12
C PRO A 176 8.65 10.58 -1.52
N ASP A 177 7.61 10.21 -2.27
CA ASP A 177 6.65 9.20 -1.84
C ASP A 177 7.10 7.79 -2.25
N ILE A 178 7.93 7.18 -1.43
CA ILE A 178 8.47 5.84 -1.70
C ILE A 178 7.39 4.75 -1.66
N MET A 179 6.25 4.97 -0.98
CA MET A 179 5.15 4.01 -0.94
C MET A 179 4.45 3.88 -2.29
N LEU A 180 4.46 4.95 -3.09
CA LEU A 180 3.93 4.98 -4.46
C LEU A 180 5.02 4.80 -5.53
N CYS A 181 6.28 4.53 -5.12
CA CYS A 181 7.43 4.51 -6.03
C CYS A 181 7.57 5.82 -6.84
N ASP A 182 7.24 6.93 -6.21
CA ASP A 182 7.40 8.27 -6.76
C ASP A 182 8.69 8.87 -6.21
N ILE A 183 9.73 8.84 -7.07
CA ILE A 183 11.11 9.22 -6.71
C ILE A 183 11.53 10.41 -7.56
#